data_e8c638e1515c943a8c21cf9c0e85ddf5
#
_entry.id   e8c638e1515c943a8c21cf9c0e85ddf5
#
_cell.length_a   1.000
_cell.length_b   1.000
_cell.length_c   1.000
_cell.angle_alpha   90.00
_cell.angle_beta   90.00
_cell.angle_gamma   90.00
#
_symmetry.space_group_name_H-M   'P 1'
#
loop_
_entity.id
_entity.type
_entity.pdbx_description
1 polymer ?
#
loop_
_entity_poly.entity_id
_entity_poly.type
_entity_poly.pdbx_seq_one_letter_code
_entity_poly.pdbx_strand_id
1 'polypeptide(L)'
;MRILSLRYKQLIKCRTRILNFLRSSLELTFSELNQIFKNAYAVLALQIFRMYCHPDFLVGLTLKEITDRVYKSVSRRIHKDVTQNYCAQIWLAAKASYPAVPADSLEIEIISEYCDEIENYNKEITYVQNKLIKIAVFLNNFKFISSIPRAGQLNSALLLEFAGDLTRFDNYKQLNAFLGLDLNRYQSGKYIKGDTINR
;
A
#
# COMPACT_ATOMS: atom_id res chain seq x y z
N MET A 1 -14.95 -15.19 -10.03
CA MET A 1 -14.09 -14.01 -9.89
C MET A 1 -14.72 -12.92 -9.03
N ARG A 2 -15.98 -12.52 -9.24
CA ARG A 2 -16.63 -11.40 -8.52
C ARG A 2 -16.52 -11.46 -6.99
N ILE A 3 -16.73 -12.61 -6.38
CA ILE A 3 -16.61 -12.79 -4.92
C ILE A 3 -15.16 -12.52 -4.44
N LEU A 4 -14.15 -12.96 -5.20
CA LEU A 4 -12.75 -12.71 -4.85
C LEU A 4 -12.35 -11.25 -5.03
N SER A 5 -12.83 -10.56 -6.06
CA SER A 5 -12.57 -9.13 -6.25
C SER A 5 -13.22 -8.27 -5.17
N LEU A 6 -14.44 -8.62 -4.75
CA LEU A 6 -15.10 -7.98 -3.61
C LEU A 6 -14.31 -8.21 -2.32
N ARG A 7 -13.87 -9.45 -2.06
CA ARG A 7 -13.03 -9.77 -0.90
C ARG A 7 -11.72 -8.99 -0.93
N TYR A 8 -11.04 -8.93 -2.08
CA TYR A 8 -9.83 -8.14 -2.26
C TYR A 8 -10.05 -6.66 -1.90
N LYS A 9 -11.10 -6.03 -2.45
CA LYS A 9 -11.45 -4.64 -2.15
C LYS A 9 -11.75 -4.42 -0.67
N GLN A 10 -12.44 -5.35 -0.03
CA GLN A 10 -12.75 -5.32 1.40
C GLN A 10 -11.47 -5.38 2.25
N LEU A 11 -10.55 -6.31 1.96
CA LEU A 11 -9.30 -6.44 2.68
C LEU A 11 -8.43 -5.17 2.58
N ILE A 12 -8.36 -4.54 1.40
CA ILE A 12 -7.67 -3.26 1.22
C ILE A 12 -8.29 -2.18 2.12
N LYS A 13 -9.63 -2.08 2.18
CA LYS A 13 -10.31 -1.11 3.05
C LYS A 13 -10.01 -1.36 4.53
N CYS A 14 -10.07 -2.61 4.98
CA CYS A 14 -9.75 -2.98 6.36
C CYS A 14 -8.30 -2.61 6.71
N ARG A 15 -7.33 -3.01 5.86
CA ARG A 15 -5.93 -2.64 6.06
C ARG A 15 -5.73 -1.13 6.12
N THR A 16 -6.37 -0.36 5.24
CA THR A 16 -6.27 1.10 5.25
C THR A 16 -6.82 1.70 6.53
N ARG A 17 -7.90 1.14 7.08
CA ARG A 17 -8.47 1.57 8.37
C ARG A 17 -7.48 1.36 9.50
N ILE A 18 -6.90 0.16 9.63
CA ILE A 18 -5.90 -0.13 10.67
C ILE A 18 -4.64 0.72 10.49
N LEU A 19 -4.22 0.95 9.24
CA LEU A 19 -3.09 1.84 8.95
C LEU A 19 -3.34 3.28 9.43
N ASN A 20 -4.57 3.77 9.33
CA ASN A 20 -4.90 5.10 9.85
C ASN A 20 -4.85 5.14 11.39
N PHE A 21 -5.30 4.08 12.08
CA PHE A 21 -5.15 3.97 13.53
C PHE A 21 -3.69 3.91 13.94
N LEU A 22 -2.88 3.08 13.28
CA LEU A 22 -1.43 3.03 13.50
C LEU A 22 -0.79 4.42 13.35
N ARG A 23 -1.13 5.16 12.31
CA ARG A 23 -0.62 6.53 12.10
C ARG A 23 -1.02 7.47 13.22
N SER A 24 -2.26 7.38 13.70
CA SER A 24 -2.72 8.21 14.81
C SER A 24 -1.97 7.90 16.11
N SER A 25 -1.69 6.62 16.40
CA SER A 25 -0.87 6.25 17.57
C SER A 25 0.59 6.70 17.40
N LEU A 26 1.17 6.61 16.19
CA LEU A 26 2.51 7.12 15.90
C LEU A 26 2.61 8.65 16.05
N GLU A 27 1.55 9.41 15.79
CA GLU A 27 1.53 10.87 16.06
C GLU A 27 1.73 11.19 17.55
N LEU A 28 1.29 10.32 18.45
CA LEU A 28 1.45 10.50 19.89
C LEU A 28 2.81 10.03 20.41
N THR A 29 3.42 9.04 19.77
CA THR A 29 4.64 8.39 20.24
C THR A 29 5.89 8.87 19.51
N PHE A 30 5.89 8.85 18.17
CA PHE A 30 7.03 9.23 17.32
C PHE A 30 6.52 9.68 15.94
N SER A 31 6.00 10.91 15.87
CA SER A 31 5.29 11.47 14.70
C SER A 31 6.13 11.50 13.41
N GLU A 32 7.44 11.66 13.53
CA GLU A 32 8.37 11.70 12.40
C GLU A 32 8.39 10.41 11.59
N LEU A 33 8.04 9.27 12.19
CA LEU A 33 7.92 7.99 11.48
C LEU A 33 6.88 8.05 10.35
N ASN A 34 5.80 8.81 10.53
CA ASN A 34 4.79 9.00 9.50
C ASN A 34 5.32 9.75 8.25
N GLN A 35 6.31 10.61 8.44
CA GLN A 35 6.96 11.36 7.34
C GLN A 35 8.04 10.53 6.65
N ILE A 36 8.80 9.75 7.43
CA ILE A 36 9.89 8.90 6.93
C ILE A 36 9.32 7.75 6.07
N PHE A 37 8.21 7.13 6.51
CA PHE A 37 7.64 5.96 5.84
C PHE A 37 6.37 6.29 5.04
N LYS A 38 6.53 6.72 3.78
CA LYS A 38 5.39 6.91 2.86
C LYS A 38 4.56 5.63 2.69
N ASN A 39 5.22 4.47 2.66
CA ASN A 39 4.59 3.15 2.61
C ASN A 39 4.70 2.46 3.98
N ALA A 40 3.79 2.82 4.89
CA ALA A 40 3.79 2.31 6.26
C ALA A 40 3.32 0.85 6.42
N TYR A 41 2.80 0.20 5.35
CA TYR A 41 2.48 -1.23 5.36
C TYR A 41 3.60 -2.11 4.79
N ALA A 42 4.75 -1.54 4.43
CA ALA A 42 5.91 -2.30 4.00
C ALA A 42 6.53 -3.08 5.16
N VAL A 43 7.07 -4.26 4.89
CA VAL A 43 7.67 -5.15 5.90
C VAL A 43 8.72 -4.43 6.75
N LEU A 44 9.60 -3.64 6.11
CA LEU A 44 10.62 -2.88 6.83
C LEU A 44 10.01 -1.81 7.75
N ALA A 45 8.98 -1.09 7.29
CA ALA A 45 8.32 -0.07 8.09
C ALA A 45 7.65 -0.69 9.33
N LEU A 46 6.87 -1.75 9.16
CA LEU A 46 6.20 -2.45 10.26
C LEU A 46 7.21 -2.98 11.28
N GLN A 47 8.34 -3.50 10.83
CA GLN A 47 9.38 -3.99 11.72
C GLN A 47 10.03 -2.86 12.51
N ILE A 48 10.28 -1.72 11.89
CA ILE A 48 10.81 -0.53 12.57
C ILE A 48 9.79 0.01 13.58
N PHE A 49 8.51 0.06 13.23
CA PHE A 49 7.47 0.52 14.15
C PHE A 49 7.37 -0.38 15.40
N ARG A 50 7.46 -1.71 15.25
CA ARG A 50 7.48 -2.63 16.40
C ARG A 50 8.69 -2.42 17.32
N MET A 51 9.85 -2.12 16.74
CA MET A 51 11.09 -2.02 17.51
C MET A 51 11.36 -0.62 18.06
N TYR A 52 10.93 0.41 17.34
CA TYR A 52 11.36 1.79 17.55
C TYR A 52 10.19 2.79 17.37
N CYS A 53 9.00 2.46 17.88
CA CYS A 53 7.84 3.35 17.85
C CYS A 53 7.92 4.52 18.85
N HIS A 54 8.96 4.59 19.66
CA HIS A 54 9.22 5.69 20.58
C HIS A 54 10.69 6.12 20.52
N PRO A 55 11.02 7.43 20.56
CA PRO A 55 12.40 7.92 20.46
C PRO A 55 13.31 7.39 21.58
N ASP A 56 12.78 7.16 22.78
CA ASP A 56 13.57 6.63 23.92
C ASP A 56 14.15 5.26 23.65
N PHE A 57 13.55 4.45 22.78
CA PHE A 57 14.09 3.13 22.41
C PHE A 57 15.36 3.21 21.55
N LEU A 58 15.70 4.41 21.09
CA LEU A 58 16.91 4.69 20.31
C LEU A 58 18.01 5.36 21.16
N VAL A 59 17.70 5.77 22.40
CA VAL A 59 18.68 6.41 23.29
C VAL A 59 19.81 5.45 23.60
N GLY A 60 21.04 5.94 23.48
CA GLY A 60 22.25 5.15 23.74
C GLY A 60 22.64 4.14 22.66
N LEU A 61 21.83 3.97 21.62
CA LEU A 61 22.16 3.08 20.50
C LEU A 61 22.95 3.81 19.41
N THR A 62 23.93 3.10 18.85
CA THR A 62 24.64 3.54 17.65
C THR A 62 23.84 3.20 16.38
N LEU A 63 24.04 3.97 15.31
CA LEU A 63 23.43 3.68 14.01
C LEU A 63 23.70 2.26 13.53
N LYS A 64 24.91 1.74 13.78
CA LYS A 64 25.29 0.37 13.40
C LYS A 64 24.44 -0.67 14.14
N GLU A 65 24.27 -0.52 15.43
CA GLU A 65 23.46 -1.44 16.26
C GLU A 65 22.00 -1.44 15.81
N ILE A 66 21.41 -0.26 15.58
CA ILE A 66 20.05 -0.14 15.08
C ILE A 66 19.90 -0.85 13.74
N THR A 67 20.82 -0.56 12.80
CA THR A 67 20.80 -1.16 11.45
C THR A 67 20.92 -2.69 11.51
N ASP A 68 21.85 -3.21 12.30
CA ASP A 68 22.08 -4.64 12.41
C ASP A 68 20.90 -5.37 13.10
N ARG A 69 20.28 -4.77 14.11
CA ARG A 69 19.06 -5.30 14.76
C ARG A 69 17.89 -5.36 13.78
N VAL A 70 17.61 -4.26 13.08
CA VAL A 70 16.51 -4.20 12.08
C VAL A 70 16.78 -5.16 10.94
N TYR A 71 18.00 -5.20 10.41
CA TYR A 71 18.36 -6.08 9.30
C TYR A 71 18.21 -7.57 9.65
N LYS A 72 18.56 -7.97 10.87
CA LYS A 72 18.39 -9.35 11.36
C LYS A 72 16.93 -9.71 11.62
N SER A 73 16.09 -8.76 11.98
CA SER A 73 14.67 -9.00 12.32
C SER A 73 13.77 -9.12 11.08
N VAL A 74 14.22 -8.63 9.92
CA VAL A 74 13.42 -8.69 8.69
C VAL A 74 13.62 -10.02 7.98
N SER A 75 12.55 -10.80 7.85
CA SER A 75 12.56 -12.13 7.22
C SER A 75 12.75 -12.10 5.70
N ARG A 76 12.57 -10.95 5.06
CA ARG A 76 12.72 -10.75 3.60
C ARG A 76 14.06 -10.11 3.29
N ARG A 77 14.74 -10.58 2.24
CA ARG A 77 15.97 -9.91 1.74
C ARG A 77 15.65 -8.48 1.31
N ILE A 78 16.12 -7.51 2.11
CA ILE A 78 16.14 -6.08 1.81
C ILE A 78 17.61 -5.69 1.66
N HIS A 79 17.92 -4.79 0.74
CA HIS A 79 19.29 -4.28 0.62
C HIS A 79 19.70 -3.57 1.92
N LYS A 80 20.90 -3.89 2.42
CA LYS A 80 21.41 -3.35 3.68
C LYS A 80 21.50 -1.82 3.65
N ASP A 81 21.86 -1.25 2.50
CA ASP A 81 21.94 0.19 2.30
C ASP A 81 20.58 0.89 2.47
N VAL A 82 19.49 0.26 1.99
CA VAL A 82 18.13 0.78 2.17
C VAL A 82 17.76 0.76 3.65
N THR A 83 18.03 -0.34 4.36
CA THR A 83 17.80 -0.43 5.81
C THR A 83 18.60 0.61 6.56
N GLN A 84 19.89 0.75 6.24
CA GLN A 84 20.78 1.74 6.87
C GLN A 84 20.29 3.18 6.66
N ASN A 85 19.79 3.51 5.45
CA ASN A 85 19.26 4.84 5.15
C ASN A 85 18.04 5.16 6.03
N TYR A 86 17.07 4.24 6.15
CA TYR A 86 15.92 4.43 7.04
C TYR A 86 16.36 4.51 8.51
N CYS A 87 17.26 3.63 8.96
CA CYS A 87 17.80 3.67 10.32
C CYS A 87 18.51 4.98 10.64
N ALA A 88 19.23 5.57 9.68
CA ALA A 88 19.85 6.88 9.85
C ALA A 88 18.83 7.99 10.01
N GLN A 89 17.75 7.98 9.21
CA GLN A 89 16.70 8.97 9.32
C GLN A 89 15.98 8.91 10.67
N ILE A 90 15.58 7.71 11.14
CA ILE A 90 14.91 7.57 12.43
C ILE A 90 15.83 7.91 13.60
N TRP A 91 17.12 7.57 13.52
CA TRP A 91 18.09 7.90 14.56
C TRP A 91 18.32 9.41 14.69
N LEU A 92 18.34 10.14 13.56
CA LEU A 92 18.41 11.60 13.55
C LEU A 92 17.12 12.23 14.06
N ALA A 93 15.96 11.73 13.61
CA ALA A 93 14.66 12.21 14.04
C ALA A 93 14.45 12.05 15.55
N ALA A 94 14.86 10.90 16.13
CA ALA A 94 14.71 10.62 17.56
C ALA A 94 15.42 11.65 18.46
N LYS A 95 16.50 12.26 17.99
CA LYS A 95 17.25 13.28 18.75
C LYS A 95 16.49 14.62 18.89
N ALA A 96 15.55 14.87 18.00
CA ALA A 96 14.77 16.11 17.96
C ALA A 96 13.27 15.88 18.23
N SER A 97 12.88 14.64 18.47
CA SER A 97 11.48 14.28 18.69
C SER A 97 11.04 14.54 20.13
N TYR A 98 9.78 14.98 20.27
CA TYR A 98 9.13 15.22 21.56
C TYR A 98 7.82 14.41 21.61
N PRO A 99 7.82 13.18 22.12
CA PRO A 99 6.62 12.36 22.20
C PRO A 99 5.58 12.96 23.15
N ALA A 100 4.30 12.79 22.82
CA ALA A 100 3.20 13.26 23.64
C ALA A 100 2.88 12.30 24.81
N VAL A 101 3.34 11.05 24.73
CA VAL A 101 3.11 9.99 25.72
C VAL A 101 4.44 9.35 26.11
N PRO A 102 4.58 8.80 27.32
CA PRO A 102 5.80 8.14 27.76
C PRO A 102 6.00 6.77 27.08
N ALA A 103 7.23 6.24 27.12
CA ALA A 103 7.63 4.99 26.46
C ALA A 103 7.00 3.72 27.06
N ASP A 104 6.38 3.80 28.21
CA ASP A 104 5.64 2.73 28.89
C ASP A 104 4.11 2.85 28.73
N SER A 105 3.64 3.74 27.83
CA SER A 105 2.23 3.92 27.58
C SER A 105 1.61 2.74 26.83
N LEU A 106 0.29 2.54 27.00
CA LEU A 106 -0.49 1.52 26.28
C LEU A 106 -0.40 1.67 24.74
N GLU A 107 -0.14 2.88 24.24
CA GLU A 107 0.02 3.15 22.81
C GLU A 107 1.13 2.33 22.18
N ILE A 108 2.17 2.00 22.94
CA ILE A 108 3.30 1.18 22.45
C ILE A 108 2.84 -0.25 22.14
N GLU A 109 2.02 -0.84 23.02
CA GLU A 109 1.46 -2.19 22.81
C GLU A 109 0.49 -2.19 21.63
N ILE A 110 -0.41 -1.20 21.56
CA ILE A 110 -1.39 -1.03 20.48
C ILE A 110 -0.71 -0.88 19.11
N ILE A 111 0.41 -0.15 19.02
CA ILE A 111 1.19 -0.03 17.79
C ILE A 111 1.67 -1.41 17.30
N SER A 112 2.15 -2.25 18.22
CA SER A 112 2.59 -3.63 17.88
C SER A 112 1.42 -4.46 17.34
N GLU A 113 0.25 -4.40 17.98
CA GLU A 113 -0.97 -5.09 17.54
C GLU A 113 -1.40 -4.63 16.14
N TYR A 114 -1.43 -3.32 15.88
CA TYR A 114 -1.74 -2.79 14.54
C TYR A 114 -0.74 -3.26 13.48
N CYS A 115 0.54 -3.36 13.82
CA CYS A 115 1.54 -3.90 12.90
C CYS A 115 1.25 -5.36 12.54
N ASP A 116 0.84 -6.18 13.52
CA ASP A 116 0.49 -7.58 13.32
C ASP A 116 -0.77 -7.74 12.46
N GLU A 117 -1.80 -6.93 12.72
CA GLU A 117 -3.02 -6.91 11.90
C GLU A 117 -2.72 -6.52 10.45
N ILE A 118 -1.92 -5.47 10.23
CA ILE A 118 -1.53 -5.03 8.87
C ILE A 118 -0.75 -6.13 8.15
N GLU A 119 0.16 -6.81 8.85
CA GLU A 119 0.91 -7.93 8.27
C GLU A 119 -0.01 -9.09 7.87
N ASN A 120 -0.99 -9.42 8.70
CA ASN A 120 -1.99 -10.44 8.39
C ASN A 120 -2.84 -10.05 7.18
N TYR A 121 -3.31 -8.79 7.10
CA TYR A 121 -3.99 -8.30 5.91
C TYR A 121 -3.11 -8.37 4.65
N ASN A 122 -1.81 -8.05 4.76
CA ASN A 122 -0.89 -8.17 3.63
C ASN A 122 -0.79 -9.61 3.11
N LYS A 123 -0.75 -10.61 4.01
CA LYS A 123 -0.75 -12.05 3.67
C LYS A 123 -2.06 -12.45 2.97
N GLU A 124 -3.22 -12.07 3.54
CA GLU A 124 -4.52 -12.36 2.94
C GLU A 124 -4.72 -11.69 1.58
N ILE A 125 -4.33 -10.42 1.45
CA ILE A 125 -4.39 -9.68 0.18
C ILE A 125 -3.58 -10.40 -0.88
N THR A 126 -2.34 -10.78 -0.57
CA THR A 126 -1.46 -11.52 -1.49
C THR A 126 -2.07 -12.86 -1.91
N TYR A 127 -2.67 -13.58 -0.96
CA TYR A 127 -3.35 -14.85 -1.24
C TYR A 127 -4.53 -14.68 -2.21
N VAL A 128 -5.38 -13.68 -1.97
CA VAL A 128 -6.55 -13.39 -2.82
C VAL A 128 -6.10 -12.89 -4.19
N GLN A 129 -5.07 -12.05 -4.28
CA GLN A 129 -4.48 -11.61 -5.55
C GLN A 129 -4.00 -12.80 -6.40
N ASN A 130 -3.24 -13.71 -5.78
CA ASN A 130 -2.75 -14.89 -6.48
C ASN A 130 -3.89 -15.80 -6.97
N LYS A 131 -4.96 -15.94 -6.19
CA LYS A 131 -6.16 -16.68 -6.63
C LYS A 131 -6.86 -15.98 -7.81
N LEU A 132 -7.03 -14.66 -7.75
CA LEU A 132 -7.62 -13.89 -8.85
C LEU A 132 -6.84 -14.08 -10.14
N ILE A 133 -5.51 -13.94 -10.09
CA ILE A 133 -4.63 -14.12 -11.25
C ILE A 133 -4.74 -15.54 -11.80
N LYS A 134 -4.68 -16.57 -10.94
CA LYS A 134 -4.79 -17.98 -11.34
C LYS A 134 -6.08 -18.27 -12.12
N ILE A 135 -7.21 -17.69 -11.70
CA ILE A 135 -8.48 -17.87 -12.40
C ILE A 135 -8.48 -17.06 -13.70
N ALA A 136 -7.97 -15.82 -13.66
CA ALA A 136 -7.98 -14.93 -14.81
C ALA A 136 -7.16 -15.43 -16.00
N VAL A 137 -6.07 -16.18 -15.75
CA VAL A 137 -5.21 -16.76 -16.81
C VAL A 137 -6.01 -17.62 -17.79
N PHE A 138 -7.10 -18.26 -17.36
CA PHE A 138 -7.96 -19.09 -18.19
C PHE A 138 -9.04 -18.30 -18.96
N LEU A 139 -9.16 -16.98 -18.71
CA LEU A 139 -10.14 -16.16 -19.41
C LEU A 139 -9.62 -15.70 -20.76
N ASN A 140 -10.53 -15.63 -21.74
CA ASN A 140 -10.27 -15.03 -23.04
C ASN A 140 -9.76 -13.58 -22.82
N ASN A 141 -8.86 -13.13 -23.68
CA ASN A 141 -8.28 -11.80 -23.65
C ASN A 141 -7.33 -11.48 -22.48
N PHE A 142 -7.14 -12.37 -21.46
CA PHE A 142 -6.24 -12.09 -20.35
C PHE A 142 -4.80 -11.82 -20.79
N LYS A 143 -4.27 -12.68 -21.68
CA LYS A 143 -2.91 -12.51 -22.22
C LYS A 143 -2.76 -11.18 -22.97
N PHE A 144 -3.78 -10.81 -23.76
CA PHE A 144 -3.78 -9.56 -24.50
C PHE A 144 -3.76 -8.35 -23.55
N ILE A 145 -4.64 -8.30 -22.55
CA ILE A 145 -4.71 -7.18 -21.62
C ILE A 145 -3.44 -7.10 -20.76
N SER A 146 -2.94 -8.24 -20.28
CA SER A 146 -1.74 -8.28 -19.45
C SER A 146 -0.45 -7.90 -20.19
N SER A 147 -0.45 -7.94 -21.52
CA SER A 147 0.66 -7.46 -22.36
C SER A 147 0.69 -5.93 -22.53
N ILE A 148 -0.40 -5.24 -22.21
CA ILE A 148 -0.46 -3.77 -22.26
C ILE A 148 0.52 -3.20 -21.23
N PRO A 149 1.42 -2.29 -21.61
CA PRO A 149 2.34 -1.68 -20.66
C PRO A 149 1.62 -1.10 -19.43
N ARG A 150 2.12 -1.41 -18.23
CA ARG A 150 1.58 -0.98 -16.93
C ARG A 150 0.23 -1.61 -16.51
N ALA A 151 -0.44 -2.40 -17.33
CA ALA A 151 -1.66 -3.10 -16.91
C ALA A 151 -1.37 -4.08 -15.76
N GLY A 152 -0.35 -4.92 -15.91
CA GLY A 152 0.00 -5.96 -14.94
C GLY A 152 -1.09 -7.03 -14.78
N GLN A 153 -0.73 -8.18 -14.23
CA GLN A 153 -1.64 -9.33 -14.15
C GLN A 153 -2.87 -9.08 -13.27
N LEU A 154 -2.68 -8.42 -12.12
CA LEU A 154 -3.78 -8.16 -11.19
C LEU A 154 -4.81 -7.19 -11.78
N ASN A 155 -4.34 -6.08 -12.38
CA ASN A 155 -5.24 -5.10 -12.99
C ASN A 155 -5.99 -5.70 -14.17
N SER A 156 -5.32 -6.57 -14.96
CA SER A 156 -5.94 -7.31 -16.05
C SER A 156 -7.04 -8.27 -15.55
N ALA A 157 -6.79 -8.96 -14.43
CA ALA A 157 -7.77 -9.84 -13.81
C ALA A 157 -8.99 -9.05 -13.29
N LEU A 158 -8.76 -7.90 -12.65
CA LEU A 158 -9.83 -7.04 -12.12
C LEU A 158 -10.62 -6.37 -13.26
N LEU A 159 -9.97 -5.98 -14.35
CA LEU A 159 -10.64 -5.43 -15.52
C LEU A 159 -11.55 -6.47 -16.18
N LEU A 160 -11.06 -7.70 -16.38
CA LEU A 160 -11.86 -8.79 -16.95
C LEU A 160 -13.01 -9.22 -16.02
N GLU A 161 -12.80 -9.16 -14.72
CA GLU A 161 -13.90 -9.40 -13.76
C GLU A 161 -15.00 -8.36 -13.90
N PHE A 162 -14.62 -7.10 -14.07
CA PHE A 162 -15.55 -5.98 -14.19
C PHE A 162 -16.23 -5.93 -15.57
N ALA A 163 -15.45 -6.01 -16.64
CA ALA A 163 -15.93 -5.88 -18.02
C ALA A 163 -16.55 -7.19 -18.56
N GLY A 164 -16.19 -8.35 -18.00
CA GLY A 164 -16.61 -9.64 -18.54
C GLY A 164 -15.93 -9.96 -19.87
N ASP A 165 -16.69 -10.57 -20.77
CA ASP A 165 -16.18 -10.87 -22.11
C ASP A 165 -16.10 -9.57 -22.94
N LEU A 166 -14.88 -9.23 -23.37
CA LEU A 166 -14.62 -8.02 -24.14
C LEU A 166 -15.15 -8.12 -25.57
N THR A 167 -15.43 -9.31 -26.10
CA THR A 167 -15.99 -9.51 -27.45
C THR A 167 -17.43 -8.98 -27.58
N ARG A 168 -18.11 -8.70 -26.47
CA ARG A 168 -19.44 -8.09 -26.45
C ARG A 168 -19.48 -6.62 -26.85
N PHE A 169 -18.30 -5.97 -26.90
CA PHE A 169 -18.21 -4.57 -27.32
C PHE A 169 -17.77 -4.51 -28.79
N ASP A 170 -18.59 -3.90 -29.65
CA ASP A 170 -18.30 -3.79 -31.07
C ASP A 170 -17.10 -2.88 -31.36
N ASN A 171 -16.82 -1.94 -30.46
CA ASN A 171 -15.70 -0.99 -30.61
C ASN A 171 -15.23 -0.44 -29.25
N TYR A 172 -14.05 0.22 -29.27
CA TYR A 172 -13.45 0.80 -28.06
C TYR A 172 -14.30 1.91 -27.41
N LYS A 173 -15.16 2.60 -28.17
CA LYS A 173 -16.03 3.66 -27.62
C LYS A 173 -17.09 3.07 -26.69
N GLN A 174 -17.69 1.94 -27.07
CA GLN A 174 -18.65 1.23 -26.19
C GLN A 174 -17.96 0.73 -24.93
N LEU A 175 -16.73 0.20 -25.01
CA LEU A 175 -15.95 -0.20 -23.84
C LEU A 175 -15.64 1.00 -22.94
N ASN A 176 -15.20 2.13 -23.51
CA ASN A 176 -14.90 3.33 -22.74
C ASN A 176 -16.14 3.88 -22.04
N ALA A 177 -17.30 3.94 -22.72
CA ALA A 177 -18.56 4.33 -22.12
C ALA A 177 -18.96 3.40 -20.96
N PHE A 178 -18.81 2.08 -21.14
CA PHE A 178 -19.05 1.10 -20.08
C PHE A 178 -18.13 1.27 -18.87
N LEU A 179 -16.86 1.60 -19.10
CA LEU A 179 -15.88 1.85 -18.04
C LEU A 179 -16.02 3.25 -17.40
N GLY A 180 -16.93 4.08 -17.90
CA GLY A 180 -17.08 5.46 -17.43
C GLY A 180 -15.91 6.38 -17.83
N LEU A 181 -15.15 6.00 -18.87
CA LEU A 181 -14.01 6.77 -19.38
C LEU A 181 -14.41 7.70 -20.55
N ASP A 182 -15.69 7.99 -20.71
CA ASP A 182 -16.18 8.85 -21.77
C ASP A 182 -15.72 10.30 -21.54
N LEU A 183 -14.93 10.82 -22.46
CA LEU A 183 -14.43 12.18 -22.40
C LEU A 183 -15.47 13.14 -23.00
N ASN A 184 -16.04 13.99 -22.15
CA ASN A 184 -16.81 15.13 -22.63
C ASN A 184 -15.88 16.16 -23.26
N ARG A 185 -15.80 16.14 -24.60
CA ARG A 185 -15.16 17.21 -25.37
C ARG A 185 -16.18 18.26 -25.72
N TYR A 186 -16.05 19.43 -25.14
CA TYR A 186 -16.78 20.59 -25.58
C TYR A 186 -15.88 21.47 -26.42
N GLN A 187 -16.17 21.49 -27.75
CA GLN A 187 -15.51 22.38 -28.70
C GLN A 187 -16.57 23.27 -29.31
N SER A 188 -16.44 24.58 -29.16
CA SER A 188 -17.27 25.56 -29.83
C SER A 188 -16.37 26.58 -30.53
N GLY A 189 -16.21 26.46 -31.86
CA GLY A 189 -15.35 27.32 -32.65
C GLY A 189 -13.87 27.24 -32.22
N LYS A 190 -13.29 28.37 -31.85
CA LYS A 190 -11.89 28.44 -31.37
C LYS A 190 -11.74 28.10 -29.88
N TYR A 191 -12.84 27.88 -29.14
CA TYR A 191 -12.82 27.58 -27.72
C TYR A 191 -12.75 26.06 -27.50
N ILE A 192 -11.65 25.59 -26.90
CA ILE A 192 -11.45 24.21 -26.48
C ILE A 192 -11.47 24.19 -24.95
N LYS A 193 -12.51 23.63 -24.35
CA LYS A 193 -12.53 23.33 -22.90
C LYS A 193 -11.72 22.06 -22.65
N GLY A 194 -10.94 22.03 -21.57
CA GLY A 194 -10.21 20.84 -21.18
C GLY A 194 -11.14 19.62 -21.05
N ASP A 195 -10.68 18.47 -21.55
CA ASP A 195 -11.42 17.21 -21.51
C ASP A 195 -11.79 16.85 -20.06
N THR A 196 -13.05 16.61 -19.76
CA THR A 196 -13.55 16.16 -18.44
C THR A 196 -14.13 14.76 -18.57
N ILE A 197 -13.81 13.88 -17.62
CA ILE A 197 -14.41 12.53 -17.56
C ILE A 197 -15.83 12.69 -17.00
N ASN A 198 -16.83 12.15 -17.70
CA ASN A 198 -18.19 11.99 -17.15
C ASN A 198 -18.12 11.05 -15.94
N ARG A 199 -18.54 11.55 -14.79
CA ARG A 199 -18.71 10.77 -13.57
C ARG A 199 -20.17 10.38 -13.38
#